data_94ea5d45f6c07b1d46fff011cade33ee
#
_entry.id   94ea5d45f6c07b1d46fff011cade33ee
#
_cell.length_a   1.000
_cell.length_b   1.000
_cell.length_c   1.000
_cell.angle_alpha   90.00
_cell.angle_beta   90.00
_cell.angle_gamma   90.00
#
_symmetry.space_group_name_H-M   'P 1'
#
loop_
_entity.id
_entity.type
_entity.pdbx_description
1 polymer ?
#
loop_
_entity_poly.entity_id
_entity_poly.type
_entity_poly.pdbx_seq_one_letter_code
_entity_poly.pdbx_strand_id
1 'polypeptide(L)'
;MPHGSPIDIVYLWVDGNDLTWRAKRQAALQKLPHDSSAAMARYSNVEGRFRDNHELRYSLRALEKFFPDHGHVYIVTDAQAPDWLRPSDRLTLVDHRELMPEASLPTFDSGHIESWIHHIPGLSERYFYFNDDVFFGAPVQLSDWFTDTGFHVTWSDDPVVSDEAMRMDATSLENACRLSIQWLSDAARSGQAAWREQDPLYQNTFRTFAHSPRPMLKSLLLELEETAPELFAAVRSTVFRSWDKPTIVSDFVLRWALAHGMASIRPYRHRYVSTGEGDQNTQLQALAAEFGSLEFFCINDTTDDAQANDPRLQNVLTVLESILPSPSAFEHPAALPSSVPRSEGISAEIHASEPMVAKETPPALRSKLA
;
A
#
# COMPACT_ATOMS: atom_id res chain seq x y z
N MET A 1 -19.27 20.67 19.32
CA MET A 1 -19.35 20.14 17.95
C MET A 1 -20.29 18.94 18.00
N PRO A 2 -21.34 18.81 17.17
CA PRO A 2 -22.06 17.56 17.10
C PRO A 2 -21.05 16.48 16.75
N HIS A 3 -21.22 15.26 17.30
CA HIS A 3 -20.37 14.11 17.05
C HIS A 3 -20.09 14.04 15.56
N GLY A 4 -18.81 14.26 15.17
CA GLY A 4 -18.41 14.41 13.77
C GLY A 4 -18.79 13.18 12.96
N SER A 5 -19.04 13.38 11.66
CA SER A 5 -19.21 12.28 10.72
C SER A 5 -18.05 11.30 10.86
N PRO A 6 -18.29 9.98 10.75
CA PRO A 6 -17.23 8.98 10.84
C PRO A 6 -16.12 9.29 9.84
N ILE A 7 -14.89 9.00 10.20
CA ILE A 7 -13.73 9.11 9.32
C ILE A 7 -13.46 7.71 8.76
N ASP A 8 -13.77 7.50 7.50
CA ASP A 8 -13.56 6.21 6.85
C ASP A 8 -12.09 5.96 6.52
N ILE A 9 -11.77 4.71 6.27
CA ILE A 9 -10.42 4.26 5.95
C ILE A 9 -10.45 3.57 4.58
N VAL A 10 -9.55 3.94 3.69
CA VAL A 10 -9.41 3.31 2.37
C VAL A 10 -8.00 2.75 2.23
N TYR A 11 -7.90 1.45 2.02
CA TYR A 11 -6.65 0.76 1.69
C TYR A 11 -6.63 0.36 0.22
N LEU A 12 -5.45 0.41 -0.40
CA LEU A 12 -5.17 -0.40 -1.59
C LEU A 12 -4.36 -1.63 -1.17
N TRP A 13 -4.74 -2.78 -1.69
CA TRP A 13 -4.05 -4.03 -1.40
C TRP A 13 -4.11 -5.01 -2.56
N VAL A 14 -3.04 -5.77 -2.73
CA VAL A 14 -2.92 -6.87 -3.69
C VAL A 14 -2.03 -7.98 -3.12
N ASP A 15 -2.37 -9.24 -3.39
CA ASP A 15 -1.43 -10.36 -3.23
C ASP A 15 -0.81 -10.72 -4.58
N GLY A 16 0.43 -10.28 -4.76
CA GLY A 16 1.23 -10.61 -5.96
C GLY A 16 1.62 -12.08 -6.06
N ASN A 17 1.35 -12.92 -5.05
CA ASN A 17 1.57 -14.36 -5.10
C ASN A 17 0.36 -15.12 -5.67
N ASP A 18 -0.81 -14.48 -5.78
CA ASP A 18 -1.98 -15.08 -6.41
C ASP A 18 -1.69 -15.45 -7.88
N LEU A 19 -1.87 -16.72 -8.22
CA LEU A 19 -1.51 -17.23 -9.54
C LEU A 19 -2.38 -16.64 -10.66
N THR A 20 -3.63 -16.35 -10.39
CA THR A 20 -4.57 -15.75 -11.36
C THR A 20 -4.18 -14.31 -11.62
N TRP A 21 -3.87 -13.57 -10.58
CA TRP A 21 -3.41 -12.20 -10.67
C TRP A 21 -2.05 -12.11 -11.40
N ARG A 22 -1.09 -12.98 -11.05
CA ARG A 22 0.21 -13.08 -11.76
C ARG A 22 0.04 -13.36 -13.26
N ALA A 23 -0.84 -14.28 -13.62
CA ALA A 23 -1.13 -14.57 -15.02
C ALA A 23 -1.72 -13.34 -15.75
N LYS A 24 -2.62 -12.60 -15.09
CA LYS A 24 -3.19 -11.35 -15.60
C LYS A 24 -2.11 -10.29 -15.83
N ARG A 25 -1.22 -10.07 -14.83
CA ARG A 25 -0.09 -9.14 -14.93
C ARG A 25 0.85 -9.52 -16.07
N GLN A 26 1.22 -10.80 -16.17
CA GLN A 26 2.10 -11.28 -17.22
C GLN A 26 1.49 -11.10 -18.62
N ALA A 27 0.21 -11.39 -18.78
CA ALA A 27 -0.50 -11.18 -20.03
C ALA A 27 -0.57 -9.67 -20.41
N ALA A 28 -0.70 -8.79 -19.44
CA ALA A 28 -0.69 -7.35 -19.68
C ALA A 28 0.71 -6.88 -20.10
N LEU A 29 1.79 -7.38 -19.47
CA LEU A 29 3.17 -7.07 -19.86
C LEU A 29 3.46 -7.49 -21.29
N GLN A 30 2.98 -8.67 -21.70
CA GLN A 30 3.18 -9.19 -23.07
C GLN A 30 2.45 -8.36 -24.14
N LYS A 31 1.39 -7.66 -23.76
CA LYS A 31 0.62 -6.80 -24.67
C LYS A 31 1.17 -5.38 -24.78
N LEU A 32 2.10 -5.00 -23.91
CA LEU A 32 2.70 -3.67 -23.99
C LEU A 32 3.48 -3.54 -25.32
N PRO A 33 3.30 -2.43 -26.05
CA PRO A 33 4.16 -2.10 -27.19
C PRO A 33 5.64 -2.09 -26.77
N HIS A 34 6.54 -2.49 -27.67
CA HIS A 34 7.99 -2.53 -27.36
C HIS A 34 8.54 -1.19 -26.82
N ASP A 35 8.00 -0.08 -27.28
CA ASP A 35 8.41 1.27 -26.81
C ASP A 35 7.84 1.60 -25.42
N SER A 36 6.82 0.89 -24.94
CA SER A 36 6.16 1.21 -23.65
C SER A 36 6.95 0.73 -22.44
N SER A 37 7.90 -0.20 -22.61
CA SER A 37 8.83 -0.55 -21.53
C SER A 37 9.72 0.63 -21.14
N ALA A 38 10.06 1.50 -22.10
CA ALA A 38 10.78 2.75 -21.86
C ALA A 38 9.92 3.82 -21.14
N ALA A 39 8.59 3.68 -21.17
CA ALA A 39 7.68 4.56 -20.44
C ALA A 39 7.45 4.14 -18.99
N MET A 40 7.85 2.94 -18.59
CA MET A 40 7.66 2.45 -17.22
C MET A 40 8.56 3.22 -16.24
N ALA A 41 7.98 3.67 -15.12
CA ALA A 41 8.73 4.32 -14.06
C ALA A 41 9.70 3.33 -13.39
N ARG A 42 10.79 3.87 -12.85
CA ARG A 42 11.69 3.09 -12.01
C ARG A 42 10.89 2.40 -10.88
N TYR A 43 11.17 1.15 -10.64
CA TYR A 43 10.47 0.29 -9.66
C TYR A 43 8.98 0.01 -9.97
N SER A 44 8.45 0.37 -11.14
CA SER A 44 7.03 0.18 -11.45
C SER A 44 6.59 -1.28 -11.52
N ASN A 45 7.52 -2.20 -11.76
CA ASN A 45 7.25 -3.62 -11.97
C ASN A 45 8.14 -4.56 -11.14
N VAL A 46 8.79 -4.06 -10.08
CA VAL A 46 9.56 -4.91 -9.16
C VAL A 46 8.62 -5.80 -8.34
N GLU A 47 9.05 -7.02 -8.02
CA GLU A 47 8.22 -8.00 -7.31
C GLU A 47 7.79 -7.52 -5.91
N GLY A 48 8.68 -6.86 -5.15
CA GLY A 48 8.40 -6.35 -3.82
C GLY A 48 7.18 -5.44 -3.76
N ARG A 49 6.94 -4.69 -4.83
CA ARG A 49 5.81 -3.78 -4.95
C ARG A 49 4.43 -4.44 -4.87
N PHE A 50 4.35 -5.72 -5.21
CA PHE A 50 3.11 -6.49 -5.28
C PHE A 50 3.10 -7.66 -4.30
N ARG A 51 4.21 -7.87 -3.59
CA ARG A 51 4.31 -8.93 -2.59
C ARG A 51 3.51 -8.54 -1.36
N ASP A 52 2.65 -9.45 -0.88
CA ASP A 52 2.02 -9.33 0.43
C ASP A 52 2.93 -9.98 1.49
N ASN A 53 3.55 -9.17 2.34
CA ASN A 53 4.28 -9.62 3.53
C ASN A 53 3.42 -9.45 4.79
N HIS A 54 2.11 -9.51 4.65
CA HIS A 54 1.09 -9.29 5.68
C HIS A 54 1.03 -7.86 6.22
N GLU A 55 1.54 -6.87 5.48
CA GLU A 55 1.54 -5.47 5.91
C GLU A 55 0.13 -4.99 6.24
N LEU A 56 -0.85 -5.24 5.36
CA LEU A 56 -2.25 -4.88 5.59
C LEU A 56 -2.79 -5.41 6.92
N ARG A 57 -2.44 -6.66 7.28
CA ARG A 57 -2.87 -7.29 8.52
C ARG A 57 -2.42 -6.50 9.74
N TYR A 58 -1.15 -6.12 9.77
CA TYR A 58 -0.58 -5.32 10.85
C TYR A 58 -1.02 -3.86 10.80
N SER A 59 -1.28 -3.30 9.62
CA SER A 59 -1.83 -1.96 9.49
C SER A 59 -3.25 -1.88 10.09
N LEU A 60 -4.08 -2.90 9.89
CA LEU A 60 -5.39 -3.01 10.56
C LEU A 60 -5.27 -3.19 12.08
N ARG A 61 -4.25 -3.91 12.58
CA ARG A 61 -3.96 -3.98 14.03
C ARG A 61 -3.57 -2.60 14.59
N ALA A 62 -2.73 -1.87 13.87
CA ALA A 62 -2.34 -0.52 14.23
C ALA A 62 -3.53 0.45 14.20
N LEU A 63 -4.39 0.34 13.18
CA LEU A 63 -5.61 1.11 13.05
C LEU A 63 -6.50 0.94 14.28
N GLU A 64 -6.86 -0.29 14.66
CA GLU A 64 -7.70 -0.53 15.84
C GLU A 64 -7.04 -0.10 17.16
N LYS A 65 -5.72 -0.25 17.26
CA LYS A 65 -4.97 0.15 18.46
C LYS A 65 -4.94 1.65 18.65
N PHE A 66 -4.77 2.42 17.59
CA PHE A 66 -4.48 3.84 17.65
C PHE A 66 -5.62 4.75 17.20
N PHE A 67 -6.57 4.19 16.46
CA PHE A 67 -7.79 4.90 16.01
C PHE A 67 -9.03 3.98 16.08
N PRO A 68 -9.42 3.49 17.28
CA PRO A 68 -10.54 2.55 17.44
C PRO A 68 -11.89 3.10 16.98
N ASP A 69 -12.06 4.43 17.02
CA ASP A 69 -13.30 5.12 16.66
C ASP A 69 -13.36 5.47 15.15
N HIS A 70 -12.54 4.83 14.31
CA HIS A 70 -12.60 5.00 12.85
C HIS A 70 -13.97 4.59 12.29
N GLY A 71 -14.32 5.13 11.13
CA GLY A 71 -15.51 4.77 10.37
C GLY A 71 -15.40 3.41 9.68
N HIS A 72 -16.00 3.30 8.50
CA HIS A 72 -15.95 2.08 7.70
C HIS A 72 -14.59 1.89 7.05
N VAL A 73 -14.15 0.64 6.90
CA VAL A 73 -12.91 0.28 6.20
C VAL A 73 -13.24 -0.24 4.80
N TYR A 74 -12.63 0.34 3.81
CA TYR A 74 -12.68 -0.11 2.42
C TYR A 74 -11.30 -0.62 2.00
N ILE A 75 -11.24 -1.83 1.47
CA ILE A 75 -10.02 -2.40 0.89
C ILE A 75 -10.25 -2.56 -0.61
N VAL A 76 -9.59 -1.74 -1.40
CA VAL A 76 -9.68 -1.78 -2.87
C VAL A 76 -8.68 -2.81 -3.38
N THR A 77 -9.16 -3.77 -4.17
CA THR A 77 -8.39 -4.94 -4.60
C THR A 77 -8.85 -5.48 -5.94
N ASP A 78 -8.06 -6.34 -6.59
CA ASP A 78 -8.37 -6.96 -7.89
C ASP A 78 -8.99 -8.35 -7.73
N ALA A 79 -10.22 -8.43 -7.25
CA ALA A 79 -10.97 -9.67 -7.00
C ALA A 79 -10.26 -10.63 -6.02
N GLN A 80 -9.50 -10.10 -5.07
CA GLN A 80 -8.77 -10.87 -4.09
C GLN A 80 -9.32 -10.63 -2.67
N ALA A 81 -9.05 -11.54 -1.76
CA ALA A 81 -9.33 -11.39 -0.33
C ALA A 81 -8.22 -12.08 0.46
N PRO A 82 -7.64 -11.42 1.47
CA PRO A 82 -6.69 -12.08 2.36
C PRO A 82 -7.34 -13.28 3.08
N ASP A 83 -6.66 -14.42 3.16
CA ASP A 83 -7.17 -15.64 3.79
C ASP A 83 -7.39 -15.49 5.30
N TRP A 84 -6.68 -14.59 5.95
CA TRP A 84 -6.82 -14.26 7.37
C TRP A 84 -7.96 -13.27 7.67
N LEU A 85 -8.53 -12.61 6.64
CA LEU A 85 -9.53 -11.57 6.80
C LEU A 85 -10.89 -12.17 7.12
N ARG A 86 -11.48 -11.74 8.23
CA ARG A 86 -12.83 -12.13 8.66
C ARG A 86 -13.87 -11.17 8.07
N PRO A 87 -14.97 -11.70 7.50
CA PRO A 87 -16.10 -10.86 7.13
C PRO A 87 -16.59 -10.00 8.30
N SER A 88 -16.85 -8.72 8.02
CA SER A 88 -17.30 -7.72 9.00
C SER A 88 -18.24 -6.73 8.32
N ASP A 89 -19.27 -6.27 9.03
CA ASP A 89 -20.15 -5.18 8.60
C ASP A 89 -19.49 -3.80 8.69
N ARG A 90 -18.28 -3.72 9.27
CA ARG A 90 -17.42 -2.53 9.31
C ARG A 90 -16.33 -2.51 8.24
N LEU A 91 -16.30 -3.52 7.33
CA LEU A 91 -15.29 -3.63 6.29
C LEU A 91 -15.91 -4.10 4.97
N THR A 92 -15.53 -3.47 3.87
CA THR A 92 -15.93 -3.83 2.51
C THR A 92 -14.70 -4.03 1.64
N LEU A 93 -14.62 -5.17 0.95
CA LEU A 93 -13.72 -5.36 -0.19
C LEU A 93 -14.36 -4.71 -1.41
N VAL A 94 -13.64 -3.80 -2.06
CA VAL A 94 -14.09 -3.09 -3.25
C VAL A 94 -13.30 -3.62 -4.45
N ASP A 95 -13.96 -4.35 -5.33
CA ASP A 95 -13.32 -4.87 -6.55
C ASP A 95 -13.03 -3.72 -7.53
N HIS A 96 -11.90 -3.79 -8.22
CA HIS A 96 -11.55 -2.84 -9.27
C HIS A 96 -12.66 -2.68 -10.31
N ARG A 97 -13.41 -3.74 -10.62
CA ARG A 97 -14.53 -3.72 -11.58
C ARG A 97 -15.78 -2.99 -11.08
N GLU A 98 -15.92 -2.83 -9.76
CA GLU A 98 -17.00 -2.04 -9.15
C GLU A 98 -16.63 -0.56 -9.10
N LEU A 99 -15.33 -0.27 -9.08
CA LEU A 99 -14.80 1.09 -8.93
C LEU A 99 -14.47 1.75 -10.28
N MET A 100 -13.98 0.99 -11.25
CA MET A 100 -13.43 1.50 -12.51
C MET A 100 -14.18 0.96 -13.73
N PRO A 101 -14.25 1.76 -14.83
CA PRO A 101 -14.79 1.28 -16.10
C PRO A 101 -13.97 0.10 -16.63
N GLU A 102 -14.63 -0.84 -17.34
CA GLU A 102 -13.96 -2.00 -17.94
C GLU A 102 -12.80 -1.61 -18.88
N ALA A 103 -12.92 -0.49 -19.57
CA ALA A 103 -11.87 0.02 -20.46
C ALA A 103 -10.58 0.45 -19.71
N SER A 104 -10.66 0.68 -18.40
CA SER A 104 -9.51 1.00 -17.53
C SER A 104 -8.80 -0.24 -16.97
N LEU A 105 -9.31 -1.43 -17.25
CA LEU A 105 -8.82 -2.69 -16.68
C LEU A 105 -8.11 -3.57 -17.72
N PRO A 106 -7.10 -4.34 -17.33
CA PRO A 106 -6.49 -4.35 -16.00
C PRO A 106 -5.52 -3.19 -15.82
N THR A 107 -5.31 -2.77 -14.57
CA THR A 107 -4.24 -1.85 -14.21
C THR A 107 -3.43 -2.40 -13.02
N PHE A 108 -2.12 -2.16 -13.04
CA PHE A 108 -1.13 -2.52 -12.02
C PHE A 108 -0.43 -1.25 -11.51
N ASP A 109 -1.06 -0.11 -11.70
CA ASP A 109 -0.62 1.21 -11.26
C ASP A 109 -1.51 1.71 -10.11
N SER A 110 -0.96 1.76 -8.90
CA SER A 110 -1.70 2.27 -7.75
C SER A 110 -2.17 3.71 -7.97
N GLY A 111 -1.39 4.56 -8.67
CA GLY A 111 -1.78 5.93 -8.98
C GLY A 111 -3.03 6.01 -9.86
N HIS A 112 -3.20 5.06 -10.78
CA HIS A 112 -4.42 4.91 -11.57
C HIS A 112 -5.61 4.54 -10.66
N ILE A 113 -5.44 3.51 -9.81
CA ILE A 113 -6.49 3.07 -8.88
C ILE A 113 -6.86 4.19 -7.91
N GLU A 114 -5.86 4.86 -7.31
CA GLU A 114 -6.02 6.00 -6.41
C GLU A 114 -6.90 7.10 -7.02
N SER A 115 -6.82 7.34 -8.33
CA SER A 115 -7.59 8.37 -9.00
C SER A 115 -9.10 8.12 -9.04
N TRP A 116 -9.56 6.94 -8.59
CA TRP A 116 -10.96 6.53 -8.55
C TRP A 116 -11.54 6.40 -7.14
N ILE A 117 -10.73 6.41 -6.08
CA ILE A 117 -11.17 6.05 -4.72
C ILE A 117 -12.33 6.91 -4.20
N HIS A 118 -12.43 8.16 -4.62
CA HIS A 118 -13.53 9.06 -4.24
C HIS A 118 -14.90 8.65 -4.84
N HIS A 119 -14.91 7.71 -5.78
CA HIS A 119 -16.13 7.11 -6.32
C HIS A 119 -16.61 5.89 -5.52
N ILE A 120 -15.90 5.45 -4.49
CA ILE A 120 -16.35 4.34 -3.63
C ILE A 120 -17.75 4.66 -3.07
N PRO A 121 -18.75 3.78 -3.30
CA PRO A 121 -20.10 3.99 -2.79
C PRO A 121 -20.12 4.03 -1.26
N GLY A 122 -20.76 5.04 -0.69
CA GLY A 122 -20.87 5.20 0.76
C GLY A 122 -19.66 5.82 1.45
N LEU A 123 -18.56 6.08 0.76
CA LEU A 123 -17.38 6.73 1.33
C LEU A 123 -17.74 8.09 1.95
N SER A 124 -17.33 8.30 3.19
CA SER A 124 -17.52 9.55 3.93
C SER A 124 -16.75 10.72 3.31
N GLU A 125 -17.19 11.95 3.59
CA GLU A 125 -16.52 13.18 3.13
C GLU A 125 -15.06 13.25 3.58
N ARG A 126 -14.80 12.90 4.87
CA ARG A 126 -13.45 12.81 5.43
C ARG A 126 -13.06 11.36 5.54
N TYR A 127 -11.89 11.03 5.02
CA TYR A 127 -11.34 9.69 5.13
C TYR A 127 -9.82 9.71 5.15
N PHE A 128 -9.23 8.63 5.61
CA PHE A 128 -7.81 8.37 5.41
C PHE A 128 -7.61 7.39 4.25
N TYR A 129 -6.69 7.73 3.38
CA TYR A 129 -6.17 6.81 2.38
C TYR A 129 -4.83 6.23 2.83
N PHE A 130 -4.67 4.92 2.65
CA PHE A 130 -3.48 4.15 2.99
C PHE A 130 -3.03 3.27 1.82
N ASN A 131 -1.71 3.16 1.65
CA ASN A 131 -1.16 1.93 1.12
C ASN A 131 -1.08 0.90 2.27
N ASP A 132 -1.04 -0.39 1.93
CA ASP A 132 -1.01 -1.48 2.91
C ASP A 132 0.25 -1.46 3.80
N ASP A 133 1.35 -0.92 3.30
CA ASP A 133 2.65 -0.76 3.95
C ASP A 133 2.78 0.48 4.88
N VAL A 134 1.68 1.21 5.09
CA VAL A 134 1.62 2.41 5.93
C VAL A 134 0.82 2.14 7.21
N PHE A 135 1.30 2.66 8.33
CA PHE A 135 0.78 2.34 9.66
C PHE A 135 0.65 3.59 10.53
N PHE A 136 -0.42 3.69 11.32
CA PHE A 136 -0.38 4.56 12.48
C PHE A 136 0.59 4.00 13.52
N GLY A 137 1.37 4.88 14.14
CA GLY A 137 2.37 4.49 15.14
C GLY A 137 2.07 5.01 16.55
N ALA A 138 1.08 5.90 16.71
CA ALA A 138 0.64 6.48 17.98
C ALA A 138 -0.86 6.81 17.93
N PRO A 139 -1.52 7.07 19.08
CA PRO A 139 -2.93 7.44 19.14
C PRO A 139 -3.25 8.64 18.24
N VAL A 140 -4.29 8.49 17.42
CA VAL A 140 -4.71 9.48 16.43
C VAL A 140 -5.54 10.57 17.12
N GLN A 141 -5.09 11.82 17.02
CA GLN A 141 -5.88 13.01 17.33
C GLN A 141 -6.32 13.63 16.01
N LEU A 142 -7.61 13.64 15.72
CA LEU A 142 -8.12 14.10 14.42
C LEU A 142 -7.74 15.54 14.08
N SER A 143 -7.59 16.42 15.08
CA SER A 143 -7.10 17.79 14.90
C SER A 143 -5.65 17.88 14.39
N ASP A 144 -4.87 16.80 14.52
CA ASP A 144 -3.51 16.74 14.00
C ASP A 144 -3.47 16.37 12.50
N TRP A 145 -4.59 15.88 11.96
CA TRP A 145 -4.71 15.42 10.57
C TRP A 145 -5.68 16.27 9.76
N PHE A 146 -6.77 16.72 10.36
CA PHE A 146 -7.81 17.51 9.70
C PHE A 146 -7.97 18.86 10.38
N THR A 147 -8.17 19.89 9.57
CA THR A 147 -8.62 21.21 10.01
C THR A 147 -10.14 21.32 9.87
N ASP A 148 -10.72 22.47 10.21
CA ASP A 148 -12.15 22.71 10.02
C ASP A 148 -12.57 22.62 8.54
N THR A 149 -11.70 23.05 7.61
CA THR A 149 -11.98 23.16 6.18
C THR A 149 -11.04 22.35 5.29
N GLY A 150 -10.14 21.56 5.87
CA GLY A 150 -9.13 20.84 5.09
C GLY A 150 -8.34 19.85 5.92
N PHE A 151 -7.02 19.78 5.67
CA PHE A 151 -6.17 18.77 6.29
C PHE A 151 -4.70 19.21 6.39
N HIS A 152 -3.91 18.43 7.14
CA HIS A 152 -2.47 18.60 7.25
C HIS A 152 -1.73 17.60 6.36
N VAL A 153 -0.60 18.03 5.80
CA VAL A 153 0.31 17.21 5.00
C VAL A 153 1.74 17.37 5.48
N THR A 154 2.61 16.43 5.15
CA THR A 154 4.03 16.52 5.51
C THR A 154 4.93 16.17 4.35
N TRP A 155 6.10 16.81 4.31
CA TRP A 155 7.14 16.48 3.34
C TRP A 155 7.81 15.15 3.71
N SER A 156 8.32 14.46 2.70
CA SER A 156 9.25 13.34 2.92
C SER A 156 10.58 13.87 3.50
N ASP A 157 11.37 12.94 4.04
CA ASP A 157 12.76 13.22 4.45
C ASP A 157 13.72 13.20 3.25
N ASP A 158 13.22 12.91 2.05
CA ASP A 158 14.00 12.88 0.83
C ASP A 158 14.59 14.27 0.49
N PRO A 159 15.72 14.31 -0.22
CA PRO A 159 16.27 15.55 -0.71
C PRO A 159 15.28 16.33 -1.60
N VAL A 160 15.45 17.63 -1.67
CA VAL A 160 14.71 18.47 -2.61
C VAL A 160 14.95 17.98 -4.04
N VAL A 161 13.87 17.72 -4.75
CA VAL A 161 13.90 17.32 -6.17
C VAL A 161 14.49 18.48 -6.98
N SER A 162 15.39 18.19 -7.92
CA SER A 162 15.89 19.24 -8.82
C SER A 162 14.75 19.78 -9.71
N ASP A 163 14.82 21.05 -10.08
CA ASP A 163 13.88 21.72 -10.99
C ASP A 163 14.10 21.38 -12.47
N GLU A 164 15.04 20.48 -12.75
CA GLU A 164 15.31 19.99 -14.10
C GLU A 164 14.09 19.29 -14.72
N ALA A 165 14.13 19.12 -16.03
CA ALA A 165 13.11 18.40 -16.77
C ALA A 165 12.88 16.98 -16.21
N MET A 166 11.69 16.45 -16.43
CA MET A 166 11.37 15.06 -16.07
C MET A 166 12.41 14.11 -16.60
N ARG A 167 12.72 13.06 -15.83
CA ARG A 167 13.75 12.09 -16.14
C ARG A 167 13.20 10.67 -16.02
N MET A 168 13.57 9.81 -16.95
CA MET A 168 13.17 8.39 -16.93
C MET A 168 13.76 7.62 -15.75
N ASP A 169 14.93 8.03 -15.26
CA ASP A 169 15.63 7.40 -14.13
C ASP A 169 15.21 7.94 -12.76
N ALA A 170 14.40 9.01 -12.73
CA ALA A 170 13.80 9.52 -11.50
C ALA A 170 12.65 8.64 -11.01
N THR A 171 12.32 8.74 -9.73
CA THR A 171 11.14 8.08 -9.20
C THR A 171 9.85 8.69 -9.79
N SER A 172 8.76 7.93 -9.76
CA SER A 172 7.46 8.44 -10.23
C SER A 172 6.99 9.64 -9.40
N LEU A 173 7.29 9.69 -8.10
CA LEU A 173 6.93 10.81 -7.23
C LEU A 173 7.72 12.08 -7.54
N GLU A 174 9.02 11.97 -7.84
CA GLU A 174 9.81 13.13 -8.27
C GLU A 174 9.29 13.74 -9.56
N ASN A 175 8.93 12.91 -10.56
CA ASN A 175 8.35 13.39 -11.80
C ASN A 175 6.91 13.90 -11.61
N ALA A 176 6.11 13.26 -10.76
CA ALA A 176 4.79 13.77 -10.40
C ALA A 176 4.85 15.14 -9.74
N CYS A 177 5.84 15.37 -8.87
CA CYS A 177 6.12 16.66 -8.27
C CYS A 177 6.36 17.74 -9.36
N ARG A 178 7.20 17.44 -10.35
CA ARG A 178 7.48 18.36 -11.48
C ARG A 178 6.24 18.65 -12.31
N LEU A 179 5.48 17.61 -12.66
CA LEU A 179 4.23 17.73 -13.42
C LEU A 179 3.19 18.57 -12.68
N SER A 180 2.99 18.31 -11.41
CA SER A 180 2.00 19.05 -10.60
C SER A 180 2.38 20.52 -10.46
N ILE A 181 3.66 20.83 -10.19
CA ILE A 181 4.14 22.21 -10.08
C ILE A 181 4.00 22.93 -11.42
N GLN A 182 4.34 22.27 -12.53
CA GLN A 182 4.18 22.84 -13.86
C GLN A 182 2.71 23.15 -14.15
N TRP A 183 1.80 22.19 -13.91
CA TRP A 183 0.37 22.38 -14.14
C TRP A 183 -0.19 23.53 -13.30
N LEU A 184 0.14 23.56 -12.00
CA LEU A 184 -0.29 24.63 -11.10
C LEU A 184 0.22 26.01 -11.57
N SER A 185 1.47 26.08 -12.00
CA SER A 185 2.06 27.33 -12.51
C SER A 185 1.39 27.81 -13.79
N ASP A 186 1.01 26.89 -14.68
CA ASP A 186 0.29 27.23 -15.92
C ASP A 186 -1.15 27.66 -15.63
N ALA A 187 -1.85 26.99 -14.72
CA ALA A 187 -3.18 27.38 -14.27
C ALA A 187 -3.19 28.78 -13.65
N ALA A 188 -2.19 29.10 -12.81
CA ALA A 188 -2.05 30.43 -12.23
C ALA A 188 -1.83 31.51 -13.30
N ARG A 189 -0.98 31.25 -14.29
CA ARG A 189 -0.70 32.19 -15.38
C ARG A 189 -1.91 32.45 -16.28
N SER A 190 -2.76 31.42 -16.46
CA SER A 190 -3.99 31.53 -17.25
C SER A 190 -5.13 32.23 -16.49
N GLY A 191 -4.98 32.51 -15.21
CA GLY A 191 -6.04 33.08 -14.36
C GLY A 191 -7.17 32.09 -14.03
N GLN A 192 -6.98 30.80 -14.28
CA GLN A 192 -7.96 29.75 -13.99
C GLN A 192 -8.09 29.44 -12.49
N ALA A 193 -7.08 29.77 -11.70
CA ALA A 193 -7.10 29.53 -10.26
C ALA A 193 -6.89 30.84 -9.50
N ALA A 194 -7.77 31.11 -8.53
CA ALA A 194 -7.57 32.15 -7.54
C ALA A 194 -6.49 31.66 -6.54
N TRP A 195 -5.23 32.01 -6.79
CA TRP A 195 -4.14 31.76 -5.83
C TRP A 195 -4.39 32.60 -4.59
N ARG A 196 -4.56 31.93 -3.45
CA ARG A 196 -4.46 32.62 -2.16
C ARG A 196 -2.97 32.89 -1.87
N GLU A 197 -2.72 33.86 -1.00
CA GLU A 197 -1.40 34.07 -0.45
C GLU A 197 -0.93 32.75 0.16
N GLN A 198 0.16 32.20 -0.40
CA GLN A 198 0.62 30.86 -0.06
C GLN A 198 1.11 30.84 1.37
N ASP A 199 0.84 29.74 2.09
CA ASP A 199 1.53 29.44 3.35
C ASP A 199 3.03 29.65 3.15
N PRO A 200 3.71 30.46 3.97
CA PRO A 200 5.16 30.68 3.88
C PRO A 200 5.97 29.37 3.91
N LEU A 201 5.42 28.30 4.47
CA LEU A 201 5.99 26.94 4.47
C LEU A 201 5.78 26.21 3.14
N TYR A 202 4.87 26.68 2.30
CA TYR A 202 4.62 26.17 0.95
C TYR A 202 5.16 27.15 -0.09
N GLN A 203 6.40 27.03 -0.41
CA GLN A 203 7.06 27.87 -1.44
C GLN A 203 7.22 27.12 -2.76
N ASN A 204 6.19 26.52 -3.35
CA ASN A 204 6.30 25.72 -4.59
C ASN A 204 7.56 24.83 -4.61
N THR A 205 7.90 24.27 -3.46
CA THR A 205 9.13 23.53 -3.29
C THR A 205 9.04 22.22 -4.04
N PHE A 206 10.05 21.93 -4.84
CA PHE A 206 10.24 20.64 -5.48
C PHE A 206 10.60 19.58 -4.41
N ARG A 207 9.66 19.27 -3.55
CA ARG A 207 9.75 18.22 -2.53
C ARG A 207 8.63 17.23 -2.71
N THR A 208 8.89 15.96 -2.43
CA THR A 208 7.88 14.91 -2.37
C THR A 208 7.20 14.90 -1.00
N PHE A 209 5.97 14.43 -0.96
CA PHE A 209 5.27 14.21 0.31
C PHE A 209 5.67 12.86 0.91
N ALA A 210 5.63 12.78 2.24
CA ALA A 210 5.91 11.54 2.96
C ALA A 210 4.91 10.43 2.56
N HIS A 211 5.38 9.20 2.59
CA HIS A 211 4.52 8.02 2.45
C HIS A 211 3.80 7.78 3.79
N SER A 212 2.63 8.38 3.92
CA SER A 212 1.91 8.55 5.19
C SER A 212 0.45 8.13 5.07
N PRO A 213 -0.26 7.91 6.19
CA PRO A 213 -1.71 8.01 6.20
C PRO A 213 -2.11 9.35 5.59
N ARG A 214 -2.96 9.35 4.56
CA ARG A 214 -3.34 10.59 3.85
C ARG A 214 -4.74 11.01 4.24
N PRO A 215 -4.89 12.10 5.01
CA PRO A 215 -6.20 12.70 5.23
C PRO A 215 -6.71 13.29 3.92
N MET A 216 -7.94 12.98 3.54
CA MET A 216 -8.53 13.32 2.26
C MET A 216 -9.95 13.87 2.44
N LEU A 217 -10.36 14.69 1.49
CA LEU A 217 -11.74 15.14 1.32
C LEU A 217 -12.29 14.59 0.00
N LYS A 218 -13.44 13.90 0.07
CA LYS A 218 -14.09 13.34 -1.12
C LYS A 218 -14.49 14.43 -2.11
N SER A 219 -15.08 15.51 -1.60
CA SER A 219 -15.51 16.66 -2.41
C SER A 219 -14.34 17.31 -3.16
N LEU A 220 -13.17 17.39 -2.55
CA LEU A 220 -11.97 17.95 -3.19
C LEU A 220 -11.52 17.12 -4.40
N LEU A 221 -11.54 15.79 -4.30
CA LEU A 221 -11.18 14.94 -5.44
C LEU A 221 -12.21 15.03 -6.57
N LEU A 222 -13.51 15.14 -6.25
CA LEU A 222 -14.56 15.38 -7.24
C LEU A 222 -14.37 16.73 -7.95
N GLU A 223 -14.08 17.80 -7.20
CA GLU A 223 -13.79 19.13 -7.75
C GLU A 223 -12.57 19.09 -8.68
N LEU A 224 -11.50 18.38 -8.26
CA LEU A 224 -10.29 18.27 -9.05
C LEU A 224 -10.46 17.45 -10.33
N GLU A 225 -11.29 16.41 -10.31
CA GLU A 225 -11.62 15.64 -11.52
C GLU A 225 -12.32 16.52 -12.57
N GLU A 226 -13.15 17.48 -12.14
CA GLU A 226 -13.78 18.47 -13.01
C GLU A 226 -12.83 19.59 -13.45
N THR A 227 -11.91 19.99 -12.58
CA THR A 227 -11.00 21.13 -12.81
C THR A 227 -9.79 20.76 -13.66
N ALA A 228 -9.26 19.53 -13.49
CA ALA A 228 -8.06 19.04 -14.17
C ALA A 228 -8.30 17.67 -14.83
N PRO A 229 -9.35 17.53 -15.68
CA PRO A 229 -9.75 16.24 -16.26
C PRO A 229 -8.63 15.60 -17.08
N GLU A 230 -7.74 16.39 -17.67
CA GLU A 230 -6.59 15.90 -18.45
C GLU A 230 -5.57 15.16 -17.59
N LEU A 231 -5.36 15.59 -16.33
CA LEU A 231 -4.45 14.89 -15.40
C LEU A 231 -5.04 13.55 -14.98
N PHE A 232 -6.35 13.51 -14.66
CA PHE A 232 -7.04 12.26 -14.36
C PHE A 232 -7.05 11.32 -15.57
N ALA A 233 -7.34 11.81 -16.77
CA ALA A 233 -7.28 11.01 -17.99
C ALA A 233 -5.88 10.47 -18.26
N ALA A 234 -4.84 11.27 -18.03
CA ALA A 234 -3.47 10.86 -18.22
C ALA A 234 -3.06 9.69 -17.31
N VAL A 235 -3.37 9.75 -16.00
CA VAL A 235 -3.07 8.65 -15.07
C VAL A 235 -3.98 7.44 -15.32
N ARG A 236 -5.26 7.65 -15.64
CA ARG A 236 -6.25 6.59 -15.94
C ARG A 236 -6.00 5.86 -17.27
N SER A 237 -5.04 6.31 -18.05
CA SER A 237 -4.58 5.62 -19.26
C SER A 237 -3.49 4.58 -19.01
N THR A 238 -2.95 4.49 -17.78
CA THR A 238 -1.82 3.61 -17.48
C THR A 238 -2.28 2.19 -17.16
N VAL A 239 -1.54 1.20 -17.65
CA VAL A 239 -1.62 -0.20 -17.21
C VAL A 239 -0.56 -0.46 -16.14
N PHE A 240 0.63 0.05 -16.32
CA PHE A 240 1.73 0.07 -15.36
C PHE A 240 2.15 1.51 -15.09
N ARG A 241 2.67 1.78 -13.90
CA ARG A 241 3.12 3.12 -13.52
C ARG A 241 4.13 3.66 -14.51
N SER A 242 3.86 4.83 -15.06
CA SER A 242 4.73 5.53 -16.00
C SER A 242 5.47 6.67 -15.33
N TRP A 243 6.70 6.93 -15.78
CA TRP A 243 7.52 8.01 -15.24
C TRP A 243 7.04 9.40 -15.64
N ASP A 244 6.26 9.51 -16.72
CA ASP A 244 5.77 10.75 -17.32
C ASP A 244 4.29 11.07 -17.00
N LYS A 245 3.71 10.36 -16.03
CA LYS A 245 2.31 10.55 -15.63
C LYS A 245 2.20 11.19 -14.25
N PRO A 246 1.13 11.97 -14.01
CA PRO A 246 0.88 12.55 -12.71
C PRO A 246 0.51 11.47 -11.68
N THR A 247 0.64 11.83 -10.42
CA THR A 247 0.09 11.07 -9.29
C THR A 247 -0.91 11.95 -8.56
N ILE A 248 -2.19 11.58 -8.60
CA ILE A 248 -3.27 12.45 -8.10
C ILE A 248 -3.25 12.53 -6.58
N VAL A 249 -3.47 11.41 -5.91
CA VAL A 249 -3.64 11.36 -4.44
C VAL A 249 -2.32 11.57 -3.70
N SER A 250 -1.22 11.05 -4.27
CA SER A 250 0.08 11.09 -3.61
C SER A 250 0.87 12.38 -3.86
N ASP A 251 0.41 13.26 -4.77
CA ASP A 251 1.09 14.54 -5.03
C ASP A 251 0.13 15.67 -5.43
N PHE A 252 -0.60 15.56 -6.55
CA PHE A 252 -1.32 16.69 -7.14
C PHE A 252 -2.37 17.32 -6.20
N VAL A 253 -3.25 16.50 -5.60
CA VAL A 253 -4.30 16.99 -4.69
C VAL A 253 -3.72 17.69 -3.48
N LEU A 254 -2.58 17.21 -2.97
CA LEU A 254 -1.92 17.80 -1.79
C LEU A 254 -1.36 19.18 -2.11
N ARG A 255 -0.74 19.35 -3.28
CA ARG A 255 -0.23 20.65 -3.76
C ARG A 255 -1.36 21.61 -4.07
N TRP A 256 -2.42 21.14 -4.73
CA TRP A 256 -3.61 21.93 -4.98
C TRP A 256 -4.20 22.47 -3.67
N ALA A 257 -4.40 21.59 -2.70
CA ALA A 257 -4.96 21.97 -1.40
C ALA A 257 -4.07 23.00 -0.65
N LEU A 258 -2.74 22.83 -0.71
CA LEU A 258 -1.80 23.82 -0.17
C LEU A 258 -1.88 25.16 -0.88
N ALA A 259 -1.93 25.17 -2.23
CA ALA A 259 -2.03 26.37 -3.04
C ALA A 259 -3.33 27.15 -2.80
N HIS A 260 -4.41 26.45 -2.42
CA HIS A 260 -5.73 27.05 -2.17
C HIS A 260 -6.03 27.27 -0.68
N GLY A 261 -5.09 27.02 0.22
CA GLY A 261 -5.22 27.20 1.67
C GLY A 261 -6.21 26.21 2.32
N MET A 262 -6.46 25.07 1.65
CA MET A 262 -7.23 23.95 2.18
C MET A 262 -6.33 22.94 2.91
N ALA A 263 -5.03 23.02 2.72
CA ALA A 263 -4.08 22.23 3.48
C ALA A 263 -2.99 23.13 4.10
N SER A 264 -2.31 22.59 5.10
CA SER A 264 -1.12 23.20 5.69
C SER A 264 -0.04 22.14 5.94
N ILE A 265 1.22 22.59 5.95
CA ILE A 265 2.34 21.71 6.27
C ILE A 265 2.43 21.52 7.77
N ARG A 266 2.42 20.27 8.22
CA ARG A 266 2.67 19.88 9.60
C ARG A 266 3.81 18.85 9.64
N PRO A 267 4.86 19.08 10.40
CA PRO A 267 5.87 18.05 10.63
C PRO A 267 5.29 16.97 11.54
N TYR A 268 5.41 15.71 11.13
CA TYR A 268 5.07 14.54 11.94
C TYR A 268 6.34 13.79 12.34
N ARG A 269 6.31 13.17 13.50
CA ARG A 269 7.33 12.17 13.84
C ARG A 269 7.01 10.88 13.10
N HIS A 270 7.82 10.54 12.14
CA HIS A 270 7.60 9.37 11.31
C HIS A 270 8.89 8.63 11.00
N ARG A 271 8.77 7.45 10.43
CA ARG A 271 9.90 6.64 9.93
C ARG A 271 9.50 5.93 8.65
N TYR A 272 10.39 6.01 7.68
CA TYR A 272 10.31 5.23 6.45
C TYR A 272 11.40 4.17 6.47
N VAL A 273 11.05 2.90 6.23
CA VAL A 273 11.97 1.77 6.14
C VAL A 273 11.87 1.17 4.75
N SER A 274 12.99 1.09 4.04
CA SER A 274 13.10 0.40 2.76
C SER A 274 13.76 -0.95 2.97
N THR A 275 13.10 -2.04 2.57
CA THR A 275 13.63 -3.41 2.77
C THR A 275 14.79 -3.75 1.83
N GLY A 276 14.95 -3.01 0.74
CA GLY A 276 16.04 -3.20 -0.23
C GLY A 276 17.35 -2.51 0.16
N GLU A 277 17.36 -1.69 1.23
CA GLU A 277 18.52 -0.92 1.63
C GLU A 277 19.38 -1.66 2.67
N GLY A 278 20.70 -1.41 2.63
CA GLY A 278 21.66 -2.17 3.46
C GLY A 278 21.58 -1.91 4.97
N ASP A 279 20.92 -0.84 5.41
CA ASP A 279 20.72 -0.46 6.81
C ASP A 279 19.34 -0.85 7.36
N GLN A 280 18.54 -1.60 6.61
CA GLN A 280 17.18 -2.03 6.98
C GLN A 280 17.07 -2.52 8.43
N ASN A 281 17.96 -3.39 8.89
CA ASN A 281 17.90 -3.93 10.26
C ASN A 281 18.04 -2.84 11.32
N THR A 282 18.91 -1.86 11.09
CA THR A 282 19.07 -0.70 11.98
C THR A 282 17.80 0.14 12.00
N GLN A 283 17.19 0.37 10.84
CA GLN A 283 15.95 1.13 10.72
C GLN A 283 14.78 0.39 11.41
N LEU A 284 14.67 -0.93 11.27
CA LEU A 284 13.66 -1.75 11.93
C LEU A 284 13.83 -1.76 13.47
N GLN A 285 15.06 -1.82 13.96
CA GLN A 285 15.33 -1.72 15.40
C GLN A 285 14.96 -0.34 15.96
N ALA A 286 15.29 0.73 15.23
CA ALA A 286 14.92 2.08 15.61
C ALA A 286 13.39 2.26 15.57
N LEU A 287 12.70 1.71 14.57
CA LEU A 287 11.24 1.68 14.49
C LEU A 287 10.64 1.03 15.75
N ALA A 288 11.13 -0.15 16.13
CA ALA A 288 10.64 -0.86 17.31
C ALA A 288 10.87 -0.07 18.61
N ALA A 289 12.02 0.59 18.74
CA ALA A 289 12.35 1.41 19.91
C ALA A 289 11.49 2.69 20.02
N GLU A 290 11.10 3.27 18.91
CA GLU A 290 10.32 4.51 18.84
C GLU A 290 8.80 4.28 18.73
N PHE A 291 8.36 3.03 18.58
CA PHE A 291 6.94 2.68 18.44
C PHE A 291 6.11 3.23 19.61
N GLY A 292 4.95 3.80 19.30
CA GLY A 292 4.11 4.52 20.27
C GLY A 292 4.45 6.00 20.40
N SER A 293 5.58 6.45 19.86
CA SER A 293 5.96 7.87 19.80
C SER A 293 6.03 8.41 18.35
N LEU A 294 6.11 7.55 17.36
CA LEU A 294 5.95 7.89 15.96
C LEU A 294 4.47 8.05 15.64
N GLU A 295 4.08 9.12 14.96
CA GLU A 295 2.68 9.32 14.56
C GLU A 295 2.28 8.35 13.46
N PHE A 296 3.22 8.04 12.56
CA PHE A 296 3.08 6.98 11.55
C PHE A 296 4.43 6.41 11.14
N PHE A 297 4.40 5.29 10.45
CA PHE A 297 5.58 4.72 9.80
C PHE A 297 5.17 3.98 8.51
N CYS A 298 6.15 3.74 7.66
CA CYS A 298 6.02 2.95 6.44
C CYS A 298 7.13 1.90 6.39
N ILE A 299 6.80 0.69 5.95
CA ILE A 299 7.78 -0.37 5.66
C ILE A 299 7.57 -0.83 4.22
N ASN A 300 8.33 -0.24 3.30
CA ASN A 300 8.16 -0.45 1.87
C ASN A 300 9.07 -1.59 1.37
N ASP A 301 8.47 -2.60 0.75
CA ASP A 301 9.23 -3.65 0.08
C ASP A 301 9.71 -3.17 -1.29
N THR A 302 11.00 -2.84 -1.35
CA THR A 302 11.69 -2.40 -2.57
C THR A 302 12.52 -3.49 -3.23
N THR A 303 12.45 -4.74 -2.71
CA THR A 303 13.25 -5.85 -3.21
C THR A 303 12.65 -6.47 -4.47
N ASP A 304 13.50 -6.77 -5.47
CA ASP A 304 13.11 -7.52 -6.66
C ASP A 304 13.60 -8.96 -6.62
N ASP A 305 14.66 -9.22 -5.84
CA ASP A 305 15.39 -10.48 -5.74
C ASP A 305 14.98 -11.35 -4.55
N ALA A 306 14.20 -10.81 -3.61
CA ALA A 306 13.85 -11.52 -2.38
C ALA A 306 12.93 -12.73 -2.66
N GLN A 307 13.28 -13.86 -2.03
CA GLN A 307 12.48 -15.08 -2.03
C GLN A 307 11.61 -15.13 -0.75
N ALA A 308 10.63 -16.03 -0.70
CA ALA A 308 9.69 -16.16 0.42
C ALA A 308 10.33 -16.27 1.82
N ASN A 309 11.54 -16.85 1.90
CA ASN A 309 12.28 -16.99 3.16
C ASN A 309 13.46 -16.00 3.30
N ASP A 310 13.43 -14.91 2.55
CA ASP A 310 14.49 -13.91 2.62
C ASP A 310 14.55 -13.31 4.02
N PRO A 311 15.74 -13.28 4.65
CA PRO A 311 15.90 -12.72 6.00
C PRO A 311 15.42 -11.28 6.12
N ARG A 312 15.51 -10.49 5.06
CA ARG A 312 15.02 -9.10 5.03
C ARG A 312 13.52 -9.04 5.31
N LEU A 313 12.73 -9.89 4.67
CA LEU A 313 11.28 -9.97 4.84
C LEU A 313 10.89 -10.59 6.18
N GLN A 314 11.61 -11.64 6.62
CA GLN A 314 11.38 -12.28 7.93
C GLN A 314 11.64 -11.31 9.10
N ASN A 315 12.63 -10.44 8.99
CA ASN A 315 12.91 -9.43 10.00
C ASN A 315 11.77 -8.39 10.10
N VAL A 316 11.15 -8.01 8.97
CA VAL A 316 9.96 -7.15 8.96
C VAL A 316 8.83 -7.80 9.76
N LEU A 317 8.49 -9.05 9.44
CA LEU A 317 7.43 -9.79 10.16
C LEU A 317 7.73 -9.90 11.66
N THR A 318 8.97 -10.22 12.02
CA THR A 318 9.39 -10.32 13.42
C THR A 318 9.18 -9.01 14.17
N VAL A 319 9.52 -7.88 13.57
CA VAL A 319 9.32 -6.57 14.19
C VAL A 319 7.85 -6.23 14.27
N LEU A 320 7.07 -6.39 13.20
CA LEU A 320 5.64 -6.12 13.19
C LEU A 320 4.90 -6.96 14.25
N GLU A 321 5.21 -8.25 14.37
CA GLU A 321 4.62 -9.12 15.41
C GLU A 321 5.00 -8.65 16.82
N SER A 322 6.21 -8.17 17.01
CA SER A 322 6.67 -7.70 18.33
C SER A 322 5.97 -6.42 18.80
N ILE A 323 5.67 -5.49 17.87
CA ILE A 323 5.06 -4.19 18.20
C ILE A 323 3.53 -4.20 18.10
N LEU A 324 2.96 -5.12 17.32
CA LEU A 324 1.52 -5.29 17.07
C LEU A 324 1.08 -6.76 17.26
N PRO A 325 1.29 -7.36 18.44
CA PRO A 325 1.03 -8.78 18.67
C PRO A 325 -0.47 -9.14 18.75
N SER A 326 -1.32 -8.17 19.07
CA SER A 326 -2.75 -8.42 19.29
C SER A 326 -3.50 -8.43 17.96
N PRO A 327 -4.20 -9.54 17.61
CA PRO A 327 -5.03 -9.56 16.41
C PRO A 327 -6.10 -8.47 16.42
N SER A 328 -6.42 -7.94 15.25
CA SER A 328 -7.54 -7.02 15.05
C SER A 328 -8.88 -7.75 15.03
N ALA A 329 -9.99 -7.02 15.18
CA ALA A 329 -11.34 -7.56 15.02
C ALA A 329 -11.62 -8.04 13.58
N PHE A 330 -10.79 -7.64 12.63
CA PHE A 330 -10.87 -8.03 11.23
C PHE A 330 -10.15 -9.35 10.91
N GLU A 331 -9.48 -9.96 11.89
CA GLU A 331 -8.81 -11.25 11.71
C GLU A 331 -9.68 -12.41 12.15
N HIS A 332 -9.58 -13.55 11.43
CA HIS A 332 -10.11 -14.79 11.97
C HIS A 332 -9.42 -15.12 13.30
N PRO A 333 -10.16 -15.61 14.32
CA PRO A 333 -9.53 -16.12 15.53
C PRO A 333 -8.47 -17.14 15.13
N ALA A 334 -7.25 -17.01 15.67
CA ALA A 334 -6.23 -18.03 15.47
C ALA A 334 -6.84 -19.39 15.85
N ALA A 335 -6.77 -20.38 14.97
CA ALA A 335 -7.15 -21.73 15.30
C ALA A 335 -6.34 -22.11 16.53
N LEU A 336 -7.01 -22.38 17.66
CA LEU A 336 -6.33 -22.92 18.83
C LEU A 336 -5.58 -24.16 18.35
N PRO A 337 -4.28 -24.31 18.67
CA PRO A 337 -3.57 -25.54 18.32
C PRO A 337 -4.43 -26.69 18.85
N SER A 338 -4.85 -27.57 17.94
CA SER A 338 -5.68 -28.73 18.28
C SER A 338 -4.98 -29.44 19.41
N SER A 339 -5.64 -29.39 20.59
CA SER A 339 -5.18 -30.12 21.78
C SER A 339 -4.92 -31.57 21.39
N VAL A 340 -3.72 -32.02 21.67
CA VAL A 340 -3.21 -33.39 21.76
C VAL A 340 -4.26 -34.47 21.45
N PRO A 341 -4.00 -35.38 20.51
CA PRO A 341 -4.90 -36.53 20.31
C PRO A 341 -5.04 -37.28 21.63
N ARG A 342 -6.28 -37.44 22.11
CA ARG A 342 -6.57 -38.34 23.19
C ARG A 342 -6.04 -39.72 22.80
N SER A 343 -5.09 -40.22 23.57
CA SER A 343 -4.69 -41.61 23.52
C SER A 343 -5.92 -42.47 23.85
N GLU A 344 -6.61 -42.97 22.85
CA GLU A 344 -7.51 -44.10 23.02
C GLU A 344 -6.64 -45.31 23.37
N GLY A 345 -6.89 -45.86 24.53
CA GLY A 345 -6.23 -47.05 25.05
C GLY A 345 -6.46 -48.23 24.12
N ILE A 346 -5.39 -48.71 23.53
CA ILE A 346 -5.40 -50.01 22.85
C ILE A 346 -5.21 -51.06 23.90
N SER A 347 -6.31 -51.78 24.19
CA SER A 347 -6.29 -53.06 24.91
C SER A 347 -5.50 -54.07 24.08
N ALA A 348 -4.49 -54.65 24.70
CA ALA A 348 -3.67 -55.71 24.14
C ALA A 348 -4.50 -57.01 24.06
N GLU A 349 -4.69 -57.55 22.86
CA GLU A 349 -4.91 -58.98 22.66
C GLU A 349 -3.67 -59.55 21.95
N ILE A 350 -3.02 -60.44 22.72
CA ILE A 350 -1.89 -61.25 22.29
C ILE A 350 -2.42 -62.42 21.47
N HIS A 351 -2.07 -62.52 20.21
CA HIS A 351 -2.09 -63.81 19.49
C HIS A 351 -0.71 -64.02 18.85
N ALA A 352 -0.08 -65.05 19.42
CA ALA A 352 1.13 -65.67 18.91
C ALA A 352 0.82 -66.53 17.66
N SER A 353 1.64 -66.41 16.61
CA SER A 353 1.97 -67.54 15.73
C SER A 353 3.17 -67.21 14.84
N GLU A 354 3.98 -68.11 14.80
CA GLU A 354 5.34 -68.49 14.31
C GLU A 354 5.80 -68.04 12.93
N PRO A 355 7.12 -68.31 12.63
CA PRO A 355 7.89 -67.62 11.58
C PRO A 355 7.98 -68.42 10.28
N MET A 356 8.09 -67.77 9.13
CA MET A 356 8.56 -68.43 7.91
C MET A 356 9.47 -67.55 7.06
N VAL A 357 10.72 -67.96 7.07
CA VAL A 357 11.71 -68.23 6.00
C VAL A 357 11.95 -67.12 4.94
N ALA A 358 13.21 -66.76 4.93
CA ALA A 358 13.94 -66.00 3.92
C ALA A 358 13.92 -66.67 2.53
N LYS A 359 13.86 -65.89 1.45
CA LYS A 359 14.45 -66.23 0.15
C LYS A 359 15.10 -65.04 -0.52
N GLU A 360 16.29 -65.27 -0.82
CA GLU A 360 17.38 -64.76 -1.58
C GLU A 360 17.10 -63.78 -2.74
N THR A 361 18.02 -62.84 -2.84
CA THR A 361 18.39 -62.01 -4.01
C THR A 361 19.17 -62.85 -5.03
N PRO A 362 19.15 -62.48 -6.31
CA PRO A 362 20.38 -62.23 -7.04
C PRO A 362 20.30 -61.09 -8.07
N PRO A 363 21.35 -60.85 -8.89
CA PRO A 363 22.20 -59.67 -8.69
C PRO A 363 22.20 -58.69 -9.89
N ALA A 364 22.99 -57.66 -9.73
CA ALA A 364 23.28 -56.57 -10.65
C ALA A 364 23.65 -56.97 -12.10
N LEU A 365 23.28 -56.17 -13.04
CA LEU A 365 23.96 -56.02 -14.32
C LEU A 365 24.23 -54.54 -14.64
N ARG A 366 25.51 -54.27 -14.73
CA ARG A 366 26.10 -53.05 -15.30
C ARG A 366 26.03 -53.08 -16.82
N SER A 367 25.93 -51.94 -17.45
CA SER A 367 26.81 -51.37 -18.49
C SER A 367 26.01 -50.44 -19.39
N LYS A 368 26.43 -49.26 -19.53
CA LYS A 368 27.40 -48.60 -20.43
C LYS A 368 26.73 -47.88 -21.58
N LEU A 369 27.05 -46.58 -21.60
CA LEU A 369 27.42 -45.77 -22.79
C LEU A 369 26.38 -45.53 -23.92
N ALA A 370 25.88 -44.36 -24.07
CA ALA A 370 26.39 -43.35 -25.01
C ALA A 370 25.82 -41.98 -24.61
#